data_6be51db20f78a72352383e3bb0267243
#
_entry.id   6be51db20f78a72352383e3bb0267243
#
_cell.length_a   1.000
_cell.length_b   1.000
_cell.length_c   1.000
_cell.angle_alpha   90.00
_cell.angle_beta   90.00
_cell.angle_gamma   90.00
#
_symmetry.space_group_name_H-M   'P 1'
#
loop_
_entity.id
_entity.type
_entity.pdbx_description
1 polymer ?
#
loop_
_entity_poly.entity_id
_entity_poly.type
_entity_poly.pdbx_seq_one_letter_code
_entity_poly.pdbx_strand_id
1 'polypeptide(L)'
;SSIQATLLGRYAGSEYGKSKLAGEKLFFEYGRDNGVNVFVYRFPNLFGKWCRPNYNSAVATFCNNIANDLEITVNDSSVELELLYIDDLIIEMLDILEGKEHHCVFDGVNAVEDKNGKYCFVPITYKVTLGKIVELLDRFKNQPLNLIIPEIPGGSFVKKLYSTYLSYLPKDKVIFPLKMNIDERGSFTE
;
A
#
# COMPACT_ATOMS: atom_id res chain seq x y z
N SER A 1 -1.33 -2.38 15.07
CA SER A 1 -2.74 -2.00 15.20
C SER A 1 -3.27 -1.37 13.90
N SER A 2 -4.41 -0.76 13.93
CA SER A 2 -5.08 -0.15 12.78
C SER A 2 -5.57 1.26 13.13
N ILE A 3 -5.58 2.15 12.15
CA ILE A 3 -6.21 3.47 12.27
C ILE A 3 -7.68 3.39 12.71
N GLN A 4 -8.36 2.29 12.45
CA GLN A 4 -9.73 2.05 12.91
C GLN A 4 -9.86 2.04 14.44
N ALA A 5 -8.77 1.80 15.18
CA ALA A 5 -8.74 1.87 16.64
C ALA A 5 -8.92 3.30 17.21
N THR A 6 -8.88 4.35 16.36
CA THR A 6 -9.26 5.70 16.77
C THR A 6 -10.76 5.79 17.10
N LEU A 7 -11.59 4.96 16.50
CA LEU A 7 -13.06 4.96 16.59
C LEU A 7 -13.68 6.33 16.23
N LEU A 8 -13.06 7.07 15.32
CA LEU A 8 -13.48 8.40 14.90
C LEU A 8 -13.88 8.42 13.42
N GLY A 9 -14.65 9.43 13.04
CA GLY A 9 -15.14 9.60 11.67
C GLY A 9 -15.82 8.32 11.14
N ARG A 10 -15.41 7.84 9.96
CA ARG A 10 -15.95 6.62 9.34
C ARG A 10 -15.73 5.34 10.14
N TYR A 11 -14.91 5.38 11.19
CA TYR A 11 -14.58 4.22 12.04
C TYR A 11 -15.32 4.22 13.38
N ALA A 12 -16.21 5.20 13.66
CA ALA A 12 -16.89 5.36 14.95
C ALA A 12 -17.63 4.10 15.43
N GLY A 13 -18.22 3.31 14.51
CA GLY A 13 -18.94 2.07 14.80
C GLY A 13 -18.15 0.78 14.55
N SER A 14 -16.82 0.85 14.28
CA SER A 14 -16.03 -0.31 13.89
C SER A 14 -15.81 -1.29 15.04
N GLU A 15 -16.44 -2.46 14.99
CA GLU A 15 -16.18 -3.57 15.94
C GLU A 15 -14.72 -4.05 15.83
N TYR A 16 -14.17 -4.08 14.61
CA TYR A 16 -12.75 -4.35 14.41
C TYR A 16 -11.88 -3.30 15.11
N GLY A 17 -12.23 -2.01 14.97
CA GLY A 17 -11.53 -0.91 15.65
C GLY A 17 -11.58 -1.05 17.18
N LYS A 18 -12.74 -1.41 17.75
CA LYS A 18 -12.88 -1.68 19.19
C LYS A 18 -11.98 -2.82 19.67
N SER A 19 -11.94 -3.92 18.91
CA SER A 19 -11.05 -5.05 19.21
C SER A 19 -9.58 -4.66 19.16
N LYS A 20 -9.16 -3.87 18.16
CA LYS A 20 -7.78 -3.36 18.07
C LYS A 20 -7.44 -2.44 19.26
N LEU A 21 -8.34 -1.53 19.61
CA LEU A 21 -8.14 -0.63 20.77
C LEU A 21 -8.01 -1.39 22.09
N ALA A 22 -8.81 -2.44 22.27
CA ALA A 22 -8.70 -3.30 23.45
C ALA A 22 -7.33 -3.98 23.52
N GLY A 23 -6.83 -4.52 22.39
CA GLY A 23 -5.49 -5.09 22.31
C GLY A 23 -4.38 -4.08 22.61
N GLU A 24 -4.49 -2.83 22.10
CA GLU A 24 -3.52 -1.76 22.42
C GLU A 24 -3.42 -1.50 23.93
N LYS A 25 -4.58 -1.46 24.62
CA LYS A 25 -4.61 -1.25 26.07
C LYS A 25 -3.87 -2.35 26.81
N LEU A 26 -4.12 -3.63 26.46
CA LEU A 26 -3.45 -4.78 27.06
C LEU A 26 -1.92 -4.72 26.85
N PHE A 27 -1.44 -4.34 25.66
CA PHE A 27 0.00 -4.20 25.43
C PHE A 27 0.61 -3.07 26.24
N PHE A 28 -0.05 -1.91 26.36
CA PHE A 28 0.44 -0.82 27.19
C PHE A 28 0.45 -1.18 28.69
N GLU A 29 -0.56 -1.91 29.18
CA GLU A 29 -0.62 -2.43 30.53
C GLU A 29 0.54 -3.41 30.78
N TYR A 30 0.74 -4.35 29.86
CA TYR A 30 1.86 -5.29 29.94
C TYR A 30 3.22 -4.57 29.98
N GLY A 31 3.42 -3.56 29.12
CA GLY A 31 4.67 -2.78 29.10
C GLY A 31 4.94 -2.10 30.44
N ARG A 32 3.91 -1.45 31.00
CA ARG A 32 4.02 -0.80 32.31
C ARG A 32 4.33 -1.80 33.41
N ASP A 33 3.63 -2.92 33.45
CA ASP A 33 3.71 -3.88 34.55
C ASP A 33 5.02 -4.69 34.54
N ASN A 34 5.65 -4.82 33.35
CA ASN A 34 6.90 -5.57 33.19
C ASN A 34 8.13 -4.68 32.89
N GLY A 35 7.97 -3.35 32.86
CA GLY A 35 9.08 -2.42 32.59
C GLY A 35 9.70 -2.58 31.21
N VAL A 36 8.91 -2.95 30.19
CA VAL A 36 9.37 -3.11 28.81
C VAL A 36 8.75 -2.05 27.90
N ASN A 37 9.50 -1.63 26.88
CA ASN A 37 9.01 -0.68 25.88
C ASN A 37 7.97 -1.36 24.97
N VAL A 38 6.89 -0.65 24.71
CA VAL A 38 5.81 -1.10 23.82
C VAL A 38 5.56 -0.03 22.77
N PHE A 39 5.78 -0.38 21.52
CA PHE A 39 5.56 0.48 20.36
C PHE A 39 4.27 0.09 19.65
N VAL A 40 3.27 0.97 19.65
CA VAL A 40 1.97 0.72 19.05
C VAL A 40 1.79 1.60 17.83
N TYR A 41 1.80 0.96 16.66
CA TYR A 41 1.53 1.59 15.36
C TYR A 41 0.07 1.40 14.96
N ARG A 42 -0.61 2.47 14.53
CA ARG A 42 -1.95 2.41 13.93
C ARG A 42 -1.82 2.61 12.42
N PHE A 43 -1.74 1.50 11.68
CA PHE A 43 -1.54 1.55 10.24
C PHE A 43 -2.81 1.97 9.48
N PRO A 44 -2.67 2.78 8.41
CA PRO A 44 -3.70 2.97 7.40
C PRO A 44 -3.83 1.70 6.53
N ASN A 45 -4.41 1.82 5.33
CA ASN A 45 -4.54 0.67 4.43
C ASN A 45 -3.17 0.24 3.89
N LEU A 46 -2.77 -0.99 4.18
CA LEU A 46 -1.53 -1.57 3.67
C LEU A 46 -1.71 -2.05 2.23
N PHE A 47 -0.69 -1.87 1.41
CA PHE A 47 -0.60 -2.47 0.09
C PHE A 47 0.82 -2.93 -0.23
N GLY A 48 0.96 -3.85 -1.18
CA GLY A 48 2.26 -4.36 -1.61
C GLY A 48 2.12 -5.67 -2.36
N LYS A 49 3.27 -6.21 -2.78
CA LYS A 49 3.37 -7.45 -3.54
C LYS A 49 2.76 -8.63 -2.78
N TRP A 50 2.13 -9.53 -3.52
CA TRP A 50 1.57 -10.80 -3.02
C TRP A 50 0.49 -10.68 -1.95
N CYS A 51 -0.08 -9.50 -1.73
CA CYS A 51 -1.24 -9.34 -0.89
C CYS A 51 -2.42 -10.13 -1.48
N ARG A 52 -3.17 -10.85 -0.62
CA ARG A 52 -4.32 -11.65 -1.08
C ARG A 52 -5.40 -10.77 -1.68
N PRO A 53 -5.75 -10.94 -2.98
CA PRO A 53 -6.84 -10.20 -3.61
C PRO A 53 -8.21 -10.67 -3.07
N ASN A 54 -9.25 -9.86 -3.25
CA ASN A 54 -10.62 -10.13 -2.82
C ASN A 54 -10.76 -10.46 -1.32
N TYR A 55 -9.92 -9.85 -0.49
CA TYR A 55 -9.96 -10.01 0.96
C TYR A 55 -10.08 -8.64 1.65
N ASN A 56 -8.98 -7.95 1.97
CA ASN A 56 -9.01 -6.68 2.73
C ASN A 56 -8.25 -5.54 2.05
N SER A 57 -7.88 -5.66 0.77
CA SER A 57 -7.12 -4.63 0.05
C SER A 57 -7.75 -4.35 -1.31
N ALA A 58 -8.27 -3.15 -1.48
CA ALA A 58 -8.76 -2.67 -2.78
C ALA A 58 -7.62 -2.65 -3.81
N VAL A 59 -6.41 -2.21 -3.41
CA VAL A 59 -5.24 -2.17 -4.30
C VAL A 59 -4.89 -3.57 -4.80
N ALA A 60 -4.83 -4.58 -3.91
CA ALA A 60 -4.55 -5.95 -4.29
C ALA A 60 -5.61 -6.51 -5.25
N THR A 61 -6.88 -6.24 -4.96
CA THR A 61 -8.00 -6.67 -5.80
C THR A 61 -7.93 -6.03 -7.19
N PHE A 62 -7.70 -4.73 -7.28
CA PHE A 62 -7.58 -4.03 -8.56
C PHE A 62 -6.37 -4.49 -9.36
N CYS A 63 -5.20 -4.62 -8.73
CA CYS A 63 -4.00 -5.15 -9.38
C CYS A 63 -4.23 -6.55 -9.94
N ASN A 64 -4.80 -7.46 -9.15
CA ASN A 64 -5.11 -8.82 -9.59
C ASN A 64 -6.12 -8.83 -10.74
N ASN A 65 -7.22 -8.10 -10.60
CA ASN A 65 -8.28 -8.16 -11.59
C ASN A 65 -7.84 -7.56 -12.93
N ILE A 66 -7.17 -6.40 -12.90
CA ILE A 66 -6.66 -5.76 -14.13
C ILE A 66 -5.57 -6.63 -14.80
N ALA A 67 -4.67 -7.23 -14.02
CA ALA A 67 -3.63 -8.13 -14.54
C ALA A 67 -4.21 -9.38 -15.23
N ASN A 68 -5.35 -9.87 -14.74
CA ASN A 68 -6.00 -11.08 -15.23
C ASN A 68 -7.23 -10.81 -16.13
N ASP A 69 -7.42 -9.58 -16.63
CA ASP A 69 -8.55 -9.18 -17.48
C ASP A 69 -9.93 -9.41 -16.84
N LEU A 70 -9.99 -9.35 -15.52
CA LEU A 70 -11.23 -9.44 -14.75
C LEU A 70 -11.83 -8.05 -14.56
N GLU A 71 -13.15 -8.00 -14.44
CA GLU A 71 -13.87 -6.75 -14.15
C GLU A 71 -13.52 -6.20 -12.76
N ILE A 72 -13.49 -4.88 -12.67
CA ILE A 72 -13.40 -4.15 -11.42
C ILE A 72 -14.65 -3.29 -11.24
N THR A 73 -15.10 -3.15 -10.00
CA THR A 73 -16.19 -2.25 -9.64
C THR A 73 -15.66 -1.16 -8.72
N VAL A 74 -15.85 0.09 -9.14
CA VAL A 74 -15.54 1.26 -8.33
C VAL A 74 -16.81 2.07 -8.17
N ASN A 75 -17.44 1.99 -6.99
CA ASN A 75 -18.71 2.67 -6.73
C ASN A 75 -18.56 4.20 -6.74
N ASP A 76 -17.44 4.70 -6.21
CA ASP A 76 -17.11 6.12 -6.21
C ASP A 76 -15.60 6.29 -6.40
N SER A 77 -15.22 6.79 -7.57
CA SER A 77 -13.82 7.02 -7.95
C SER A 77 -13.13 8.15 -7.18
N SER A 78 -13.91 9.04 -6.54
CA SER A 78 -13.39 10.16 -5.77
C SER A 78 -12.96 9.80 -4.35
N VAL A 79 -13.31 8.60 -3.87
CA VAL A 79 -12.92 8.13 -2.54
C VAL A 79 -11.41 8.09 -2.41
N GLU A 80 -10.88 8.88 -1.50
CA GLU A 80 -9.45 8.92 -1.17
C GLU A 80 -9.10 7.85 -0.12
N LEU A 81 -8.06 7.10 -0.38
CA LEU A 81 -7.45 6.17 0.54
C LEU A 81 -6.11 6.71 1.03
N GLU A 82 -5.84 6.56 2.30
CA GLU A 82 -4.48 6.65 2.82
C GLU A 82 -3.85 5.25 2.79
N LEU A 83 -2.72 5.16 2.12
CA LEU A 83 -2.04 3.90 1.78
C LEU A 83 -0.62 3.90 2.34
N LEU A 84 -0.23 2.77 2.92
CA LEU A 84 1.14 2.49 3.37
C LEU A 84 1.70 1.31 2.60
N TYR A 85 2.87 1.51 1.97
CA TYR A 85 3.54 0.44 1.24
C TYR A 85 4.29 -0.49 2.17
N ILE A 86 4.23 -1.78 1.90
CA ILE A 86 4.78 -2.81 2.80
C ILE A 86 6.29 -2.65 3.03
N ASP A 87 7.07 -2.27 2.02
CA ASP A 87 8.52 -2.12 2.19
C ASP A 87 8.86 -0.89 3.05
N ASP A 88 8.06 0.20 3.01
CA ASP A 88 8.22 1.36 3.90
C ASP A 88 7.92 0.97 5.36
N LEU A 89 6.90 0.13 5.57
CA LEU A 89 6.62 -0.43 6.89
C LEU A 89 7.78 -1.27 7.41
N ILE A 90 8.37 -2.12 6.55
CA ILE A 90 9.50 -2.97 6.94
C ILE A 90 10.72 -2.12 7.36
N ILE A 91 11.00 -1.04 6.63
CA ILE A 91 12.08 -0.11 6.99
C ILE A 91 11.82 0.46 8.39
N GLU A 92 10.65 0.98 8.66
CA GLU A 92 10.28 1.50 9.99
C GLU A 92 10.41 0.42 11.09
N MET A 93 10.02 -0.83 10.79
CA MET A 93 10.18 -1.93 11.76
C MET A 93 11.65 -2.26 12.04
N LEU A 94 12.55 -2.08 11.08
CA LEU A 94 13.99 -2.22 11.29
C LEU A 94 14.56 -1.03 12.08
N ASP A 95 14.08 0.18 11.80
CA ASP A 95 14.48 1.40 12.51
C ASP A 95 14.14 1.34 14.01
N ILE A 96 13.01 0.71 14.38
CA ILE A 96 12.67 0.45 15.81
C ILE A 96 13.76 -0.35 16.51
N LEU A 97 14.35 -1.35 15.85
CA LEU A 97 15.39 -2.18 16.46
C LEU A 97 16.69 -1.40 16.72
N GLU A 98 16.83 -0.26 16.05
CA GLU A 98 17.94 0.68 16.22
C GLU A 98 17.59 1.88 17.15
N GLY A 99 16.38 1.91 17.71
CA GLY A 99 15.89 3.01 18.53
C GLY A 99 15.64 4.31 17.76
N LYS A 100 15.19 4.18 16.50
CA LYS A 100 14.89 5.29 15.60
C LYS A 100 13.40 5.38 15.26
N GLU A 101 12.54 4.89 16.13
CA GLU A 101 11.08 4.91 15.95
C GLU A 101 10.53 6.34 15.88
N HIS A 102 9.47 6.51 15.09
CA HIS A 102 8.76 7.78 14.95
C HIS A 102 7.52 7.80 15.86
N HIS A 103 7.53 8.66 16.86
CA HIS A 103 6.43 8.82 17.80
C HIS A 103 5.38 9.82 17.32
N CYS A 104 4.11 9.59 17.69
CA CYS A 104 3.01 10.49 17.35
C CYS A 104 1.91 10.52 18.41
N VAL A 105 1.08 11.54 18.30
CA VAL A 105 -0.29 11.60 18.84
C VAL A 105 -1.29 11.54 17.70
N PHE A 106 -2.54 11.20 17.97
CA PHE A 106 -3.59 11.23 16.96
C PHE A 106 -4.48 12.46 17.16
N ASP A 107 -4.56 13.31 16.11
CA ASP A 107 -5.59 14.34 15.97
C ASP A 107 -6.66 13.81 15.01
N GLY A 108 -7.78 13.41 15.59
CA GLY A 108 -8.77 12.66 14.84
C GLY A 108 -8.23 11.31 14.36
N VAL A 109 -8.20 11.12 13.05
CA VAL A 109 -7.62 9.93 12.39
C VAL A 109 -6.20 10.17 11.88
N ASN A 110 -5.66 11.38 12.00
CA ASN A 110 -4.35 11.73 11.48
C ASN A 110 -3.27 11.55 12.54
N ALA A 111 -2.16 10.92 12.18
CA ALA A 111 -0.97 10.90 13.01
C ALA A 111 -0.27 12.27 12.92
N VAL A 112 0.02 12.86 14.05
CA VAL A 112 0.79 14.09 14.18
C VAL A 112 2.07 13.76 14.96
N GLU A 113 3.22 14.02 14.35
CA GLU A 113 4.50 13.73 14.95
C GLU A 113 4.64 14.44 16.30
N ASP A 114 5.01 13.67 17.33
CA ASP A 114 5.28 14.16 18.69
C ASP A 114 6.28 13.20 19.35
N LYS A 115 7.46 13.70 19.68
CA LYS A 115 8.54 12.91 20.32
C LYS A 115 8.14 12.24 21.62
N ASN A 116 7.15 12.78 22.32
CA ASN A 116 6.59 12.22 23.54
C ASN A 116 5.27 11.50 23.31
N GLY A 117 4.91 11.31 22.04
CA GLY A 117 3.66 10.66 21.65
C GLY A 117 3.59 9.23 22.14
N LYS A 118 2.41 8.81 22.54
CA LYS A 118 2.15 7.45 23.05
C LYS A 118 2.20 6.39 21.94
N TYR A 119 1.91 6.79 20.71
CA TYR A 119 1.82 5.92 19.54
C TYR A 119 3.00 6.14 18.63
N CYS A 120 3.17 5.23 17.68
CA CYS A 120 4.14 5.38 16.61
C CYS A 120 3.44 5.40 15.25
N PHE A 121 4.10 5.95 14.24
CA PHE A 121 3.61 6.03 12.88
C PHE A 121 4.73 5.80 11.87
N VAL A 122 4.36 5.46 10.65
CA VAL A 122 5.29 5.38 9.52
C VAL A 122 5.25 6.73 8.80
N PRO A 123 6.38 7.44 8.65
CA PRO A 123 6.40 8.79 8.10
C PRO A 123 5.93 8.87 6.64
N ILE A 124 6.06 7.79 5.87
CA ILE A 124 5.75 7.75 4.46
C ILE A 124 4.40 7.07 4.24
N THR A 125 3.37 7.86 3.93
CA THR A 125 2.07 7.37 3.47
C THR A 125 1.65 8.11 2.18
N TYR A 126 0.65 7.58 1.47
CA TYR A 126 0.17 8.12 0.20
C TYR A 126 -1.34 8.30 0.26
N LYS A 127 -1.82 9.53 -0.03
CA LYS A 127 -3.24 9.83 -0.21
C LYS A 127 -3.57 9.79 -1.69
N VAL A 128 -4.41 8.84 -2.09
CA VAL A 128 -4.69 8.56 -3.49
C VAL A 128 -6.15 8.17 -3.66
N THR A 129 -6.83 8.69 -4.68
CA THR A 129 -8.20 8.32 -4.99
C THR A 129 -8.28 6.95 -5.67
N LEU A 130 -9.39 6.24 -5.50
CA LEU A 130 -9.65 4.97 -6.18
C LEU A 130 -9.55 5.12 -7.71
N GLY A 131 -10.09 6.20 -8.27
CA GLY A 131 -10.00 6.49 -9.69
C GLY A 131 -8.57 6.65 -10.18
N LYS A 132 -7.70 7.32 -9.39
CA LYS A 132 -6.28 7.46 -9.77
C LYS A 132 -5.53 6.13 -9.74
N ILE A 133 -5.85 5.25 -8.81
CA ILE A 133 -5.27 3.90 -8.76
C ILE A 133 -5.64 3.13 -10.03
N VAL A 134 -6.91 3.14 -10.42
CA VAL A 134 -7.38 2.45 -11.63
C VAL A 134 -6.73 3.02 -12.89
N GLU A 135 -6.72 4.35 -13.04
CA GLU A 135 -6.05 5.02 -14.17
C GLU A 135 -4.60 4.57 -14.34
N LEU A 136 -3.85 4.50 -13.24
CA LEU A 136 -2.46 4.06 -13.26
C LEU A 136 -2.33 2.59 -13.66
N LEU A 137 -3.17 1.73 -13.12
CA LEU A 137 -3.16 0.30 -13.45
C LEU A 137 -3.52 0.04 -14.91
N ASP A 138 -4.48 0.79 -15.49
CA ASP A 138 -4.81 0.71 -16.92
C ASP A 138 -3.64 1.15 -17.80
N ARG A 139 -2.90 2.18 -17.41
CA ARG A 139 -1.66 2.58 -18.10
C ARG A 139 -0.62 1.47 -18.06
N PHE A 140 -0.42 0.83 -16.92
CA PHE A 140 0.52 -0.30 -16.78
C PHE A 140 0.10 -1.49 -17.66
N LYS A 141 -1.19 -1.83 -17.68
CA LYS A 141 -1.73 -2.90 -18.50
C LYS A 141 -1.51 -2.67 -20.00
N ASN A 142 -1.65 -1.42 -20.45
CA ASN A 142 -1.52 -1.06 -21.87
C ASN A 142 -0.08 -0.86 -22.34
N GLN A 143 0.90 -0.86 -21.44
CA GLN A 143 2.31 -0.67 -21.77
C GLN A 143 2.83 -1.65 -22.84
N PRO A 144 2.56 -2.97 -22.80
CA PRO A 144 3.02 -3.90 -23.83
C PRO A 144 2.37 -3.68 -25.20
N LEU A 145 1.21 -3.02 -25.24
CA LEU A 145 0.46 -2.78 -26.48
C LEU A 145 0.92 -1.50 -27.20
N ASN A 146 1.21 -0.46 -26.45
CA ASN A 146 1.59 0.85 -27.00
C ASN A 146 3.09 1.14 -26.92
N LEU A 147 3.86 0.26 -26.26
CA LEU A 147 5.30 0.38 -26.03
C LEU A 147 5.72 1.68 -25.33
N ILE A 148 4.79 2.34 -24.64
CA ILE A 148 5.04 3.56 -23.89
C ILE A 148 5.33 3.17 -22.45
N ILE A 149 6.56 3.41 -21.99
CA ILE A 149 6.92 3.23 -20.58
C ILE A 149 6.28 4.38 -19.78
N PRO A 150 5.38 4.10 -18.81
CA PRO A 150 4.82 5.13 -17.95
C PRO A 150 5.94 5.86 -17.19
N GLU A 151 5.74 7.15 -16.91
CA GLU A 151 6.63 7.87 -16.02
C GLU A 151 6.52 7.28 -14.60
N ILE A 152 7.62 6.68 -14.13
CA ILE A 152 7.70 5.98 -12.85
C ILE A 152 8.84 6.57 -12.00
N PRO A 153 8.63 7.74 -11.36
CA PRO A 153 9.66 8.38 -10.54
C PRO A 153 10.11 7.47 -9.39
N GLY A 154 11.41 7.46 -9.10
CA GLY A 154 11.98 6.69 -8.00
C GLY A 154 11.34 7.06 -6.66
N GLY A 155 11.03 6.07 -5.83
CA GLY A 155 10.42 6.26 -4.50
C GLY A 155 8.96 6.71 -4.51
N SER A 156 8.35 6.95 -5.68
CA SER A 156 6.97 7.42 -5.80
C SER A 156 5.93 6.34 -5.53
N PHE A 157 4.70 6.77 -5.21
CA PHE A 157 3.54 5.88 -5.18
C PHE A 157 3.38 5.08 -6.48
N VAL A 158 3.59 5.72 -7.62
CA VAL A 158 3.47 5.11 -8.95
C VAL A 158 4.42 3.91 -9.09
N LYS A 159 5.69 4.06 -8.66
CA LYS A 159 6.66 2.96 -8.69
C LYS A 159 6.26 1.80 -7.76
N LYS A 160 5.76 2.10 -6.57
CA LYS A 160 5.32 1.11 -5.59
C LYS A 160 4.07 0.37 -6.06
N LEU A 161 3.12 1.09 -6.67
CA LEU A 161 1.95 0.49 -7.29
C LEU A 161 2.33 -0.38 -8.50
N TYR A 162 3.25 0.08 -9.36
CA TYR A 162 3.73 -0.71 -10.49
C TYR A 162 4.40 -2.01 -10.02
N SER A 163 5.28 -1.93 -9.04
CA SER A 163 5.92 -3.10 -8.43
C SER A 163 4.91 -4.09 -7.84
N THR A 164 3.83 -3.56 -7.24
CA THR A 164 2.72 -4.37 -6.74
C THR A 164 1.96 -5.04 -7.88
N TYR A 165 1.61 -4.28 -8.93
CA TYR A 165 0.91 -4.80 -10.11
C TYR A 165 1.68 -5.93 -10.80
N LEU A 166 2.99 -5.78 -10.99
CA LEU A 166 3.84 -6.81 -11.61
C LEU A 166 3.78 -8.15 -10.86
N SER A 167 3.56 -8.15 -9.55
CA SER A 167 3.44 -9.38 -8.76
C SER A 167 2.16 -10.19 -9.03
N TYR A 168 1.18 -9.59 -9.71
CA TYR A 168 -0.08 -10.25 -10.10
C TYR A 168 -0.13 -10.64 -11.57
N LEU A 169 0.87 -10.25 -12.38
CA LEU A 169 0.89 -10.62 -13.79
C LEU A 169 1.03 -12.14 -13.96
N PRO A 170 0.19 -12.77 -14.78
CA PRO A 170 0.39 -14.16 -15.22
C PRO A 170 1.71 -14.30 -15.98
N LYS A 171 2.31 -15.49 -15.90
CA LYS A 171 3.64 -15.76 -16.51
C LYS A 171 3.70 -15.47 -17.99
N ASP A 172 2.63 -15.74 -18.71
CA ASP A 172 2.48 -15.50 -20.15
C ASP A 172 2.36 -14.00 -20.51
N LYS A 173 2.03 -13.14 -19.55
CA LYS A 173 1.95 -11.68 -19.74
C LYS A 173 3.21 -10.93 -19.31
N VAL A 174 4.19 -11.61 -18.71
CA VAL A 174 5.47 -11.00 -18.32
C VAL A 174 6.39 -10.79 -19.52
N ILE A 175 6.24 -11.61 -20.56
CA ILE A 175 7.05 -11.57 -21.78
C ILE A 175 6.14 -11.17 -22.95
N PHE A 176 6.52 -10.15 -23.67
CA PHE A 176 5.86 -9.76 -24.92
C PHE A 176 6.87 -9.75 -26.06
N PRO A 177 6.49 -10.26 -27.26
CA PRO A 177 7.38 -10.29 -28.42
C PRO A 177 7.51 -8.89 -29.00
N LEU A 178 8.72 -8.50 -29.34
CA LEU A 178 8.98 -7.35 -30.18
C LEU A 178 8.87 -7.76 -31.64
N LYS A 179 8.46 -6.80 -32.49
CA LYS A 179 8.36 -7.06 -33.93
C LYS A 179 9.76 -7.18 -34.52
N MET A 180 10.02 -8.29 -35.20
CA MET A 180 11.27 -8.50 -35.92
C MET A 180 11.03 -8.29 -37.41
N ASN A 181 11.74 -7.35 -37.98
CA ASN A 181 11.77 -7.11 -39.45
C ASN A 181 13.05 -7.74 -40.01
N ILE A 182 12.92 -8.60 -40.98
CA ILE A 182 14.04 -9.33 -41.61
C ILE A 182 14.06 -9.00 -43.11
N ASP A 183 15.24 -8.64 -43.64
CA ASP A 183 15.51 -8.48 -45.08
C ASP A 183 16.85 -9.11 -45.44
N GLU A 184 17.26 -9.01 -46.71
CA GLU A 184 18.52 -9.56 -47.21
C GLU A 184 19.78 -9.00 -46.53
N ARG A 185 19.69 -7.89 -45.85
CA ARG A 185 20.78 -7.22 -45.14
C ARG A 185 20.92 -7.64 -43.68
N GLY A 186 19.86 -8.28 -43.11
CA GLY A 186 19.86 -8.73 -41.75
C GLY A 186 18.48 -8.61 -41.05
N SER A 187 18.51 -8.55 -39.69
CA SER A 187 17.29 -8.42 -38.88
C SER A 187 17.36 -7.19 -37.96
N PHE A 188 16.23 -6.54 -37.80
CA PHE A 188 16.02 -5.42 -36.90
C PHE A 188 14.78 -5.69 -36.03
N THR A 189 14.88 -5.47 -34.72
CA THR A 189 13.79 -5.67 -33.78
C THR A 189 13.39 -4.33 -33.16
N GLU A 190 12.10 -4.00 -33.25
CA GLU A 190 11.52 -2.76 -32.71
C GLU A 190 10.30 -3.04 -31.78
#